data_92082ccb91dcafddc8a1b7141dc6fa53
#
_entry.id   92082ccb91dcafddc8a1b7141dc6fa53
#
_cell.length_a   1.000
_cell.length_b   1.000
_cell.length_c   1.000
_cell.angle_alpha   90.00
_cell.angle_beta   90.00
_cell.angle_gamma   90.00
#
_symmetry.space_group_name_H-M   'P 1'
#
loop_
_entity.id
_entity.type
_entity.pdbx_description
1 polymer ?
#
loop_
_entity_poly.entity_id
_entity_poly.type
_entity_poly.pdbx_seq_one_letter_code
_entity_poly.pdbx_strand_id
1 'polypeptide(L)'
;LEILLFNKPYQVLCQFTDKKNNVTITGEDANSSSPKRDTLSLFIDRPNFYPAGRLDFLSEGLLILTDNGELQARITEPGQKMEKSYWVQVEGAPSEAALIQLRKGVILNDGLTLPARAEIIEEPNTLWARQPPVIDHRQQNSQWINISIKQGKNRQIRRMMASVGHPVLRLIRHQIGPWKLDDLHSGESRMVKVNLPAAAKKPNTRHKQRPAKFKKKAKL
;
A
#
# COMPACT_ATOMS: atom_id res chain seq x y z
N LEU A 1 18.46 -8.40 9.92
CA LEU A 1 17.30 -8.79 9.11
C LEU A 1 17.45 -8.27 7.69
N GLU A 2 16.76 -8.90 6.76
CA GLU A 2 16.80 -8.49 5.36
C GLU A 2 15.38 -8.20 4.85
N ILE A 3 15.29 -7.25 3.95
CA ILE A 3 14.09 -6.95 3.18
C ILE A 3 14.43 -6.93 1.70
N LEU A 4 13.47 -7.29 0.89
CA LEU A 4 13.52 -7.12 -0.55
C LEU A 4 12.68 -5.90 -0.92
N LEU A 5 13.31 -4.87 -1.46
CA LEU A 5 12.64 -3.76 -2.13
C LEU A 5 12.33 -4.19 -3.56
N PHE A 6 11.09 -4.05 -3.97
CA PHE A 6 10.64 -4.41 -5.31
C PHE A 6 9.85 -3.27 -5.93
N ASN A 7 10.17 -2.89 -7.16
CA ASN A 7 9.37 -1.97 -7.93
C ASN A 7 8.30 -2.74 -8.71
N LYS A 8 7.12 -2.86 -8.11
CA LYS A 8 5.99 -3.61 -8.69
C LYS A 8 5.46 -2.95 -9.96
N PRO A 9 5.44 -3.64 -11.10
CA PRO A 9 4.85 -3.12 -12.33
C PRO A 9 3.32 -2.92 -12.23
N TYR A 10 2.79 -2.15 -13.18
CA TYR A 10 1.34 -2.04 -13.43
C TYR A 10 0.76 -3.40 -13.83
N GLN A 11 -0.49 -3.68 -13.45
CA GLN A 11 -1.20 -4.94 -13.73
C GLN A 11 -0.52 -6.23 -13.22
N VAL A 12 0.25 -6.13 -12.14
CA VAL A 12 0.78 -7.27 -11.41
C VAL A 12 0.04 -7.44 -10.08
N LEU A 13 -0.44 -8.65 -9.80
CA LEU A 13 -1.07 -8.99 -8.52
C LEU A 13 -0.03 -8.98 -7.39
N CYS A 14 -0.38 -8.37 -6.26
CA CYS A 14 0.46 -8.35 -5.07
C CYS A 14 0.34 -9.67 -4.27
N GLN A 15 0.57 -10.79 -4.96
CA GLN A 15 0.54 -12.17 -4.45
C GLN A 15 1.30 -13.09 -5.39
N PHE A 16 1.72 -14.27 -4.91
CA PHE A 16 2.49 -15.22 -5.72
C PHE A 16 1.63 -16.17 -6.57
N THR A 17 0.34 -16.30 -6.26
CA THR A 17 -0.59 -17.18 -7.00
C THR A 17 -1.85 -16.43 -7.37
N ASP A 18 -2.45 -16.75 -8.53
CA ASP A 18 -3.77 -16.23 -8.92
C ASP A 18 -4.83 -17.32 -8.75
N LYS A 19 -5.59 -17.25 -7.64
CA LYS A 19 -6.62 -18.25 -7.32
C LYS A 19 -7.75 -18.34 -8.34
N LYS A 20 -7.98 -17.29 -9.14
CA LYS A 20 -9.03 -17.34 -10.19
C LYS A 20 -8.67 -18.27 -11.36
N ASN A 21 -7.38 -18.56 -11.56
CA ASN A 21 -6.90 -19.44 -12.63
C ASN A 21 -6.69 -20.90 -12.18
N ASN A 22 -6.93 -21.23 -10.92
CA ASN A 22 -6.82 -22.59 -10.38
C ASN A 22 -8.18 -23.34 -10.37
N VAL A 23 -9.21 -22.79 -10.99
CA VAL A 23 -10.46 -23.55 -11.21
C VAL A 23 -10.18 -24.53 -12.33
N THR A 24 -9.96 -25.78 -11.99
CA THR A 24 -9.97 -26.89 -12.95
C THR A 24 -11.39 -26.93 -13.51
N ILE A 25 -11.59 -26.47 -14.75
CA ILE A 25 -12.87 -26.52 -15.43
C ILE A 25 -13.08 -27.98 -15.83
N THR A 26 -13.84 -28.71 -15.03
CA THR A 26 -14.41 -29.99 -15.39
C THR A 26 -15.81 -29.72 -15.93
N GLY A 27 -15.96 -29.59 -17.26
CA GLY A 27 -17.27 -29.37 -17.90
C GLY A 27 -17.22 -28.35 -19.04
N GLU A 28 -18.24 -28.36 -19.87
CA GLU A 28 -18.38 -27.71 -21.19
C GLU A 28 -18.29 -26.17 -21.24
N ASP A 29 -17.91 -25.48 -20.18
CA ASP A 29 -17.81 -24.02 -20.11
C ASP A 29 -16.38 -23.48 -20.44
N ALA A 30 -15.70 -24.11 -21.40
CA ALA A 30 -14.32 -23.74 -21.78
C ALA A 30 -14.18 -22.34 -22.42
N ASN A 31 -15.26 -21.55 -22.53
CA ASN A 31 -15.24 -20.26 -23.23
C ASN A 31 -15.18 -19.00 -22.34
N SER A 32 -15.01 -19.14 -21.03
CA SER A 32 -14.93 -18.01 -20.08
C SER A 32 -13.63 -17.94 -19.29
N SER A 33 -12.50 -18.38 -19.85
CA SER A 33 -11.19 -18.19 -19.18
C SER A 33 -10.78 -16.72 -19.21
N SER A 34 -10.99 -16.00 -18.12
CA SER A 34 -10.37 -14.69 -17.94
C SER A 34 -8.86 -14.82 -18.13
N PRO A 35 -8.20 -13.90 -18.86
CA PRO A 35 -6.76 -14.00 -19.12
C PRO A 35 -5.99 -14.09 -17.79
N LYS A 36 -4.99 -14.97 -17.77
CA LYS A 36 -4.10 -15.15 -16.61
C LYS A 36 -3.44 -13.82 -16.29
N ARG A 37 -3.55 -13.40 -15.02
CA ARG A 37 -2.94 -12.17 -14.55
C ARG A 37 -1.54 -12.45 -14.02
N ASP A 38 -0.62 -11.53 -14.28
CA ASP A 38 0.72 -11.59 -13.75
C ASP A 38 0.73 -11.48 -12.22
N THR A 39 1.64 -12.22 -11.59
CA THR A 39 1.80 -12.27 -10.14
C THR A 39 3.26 -11.99 -9.76
N LEU A 40 3.54 -11.85 -8.47
CA LEU A 40 4.91 -11.64 -7.97
C LEU A 40 5.86 -12.79 -8.34
N SER A 41 5.35 -14.00 -8.59
CA SER A 41 6.18 -15.15 -8.97
C SER A 41 6.92 -15.00 -10.32
N LEU A 42 6.50 -14.05 -11.17
CA LEU A 42 7.22 -13.74 -12.41
C LEU A 42 8.50 -12.92 -12.19
N PHE A 43 8.59 -12.24 -11.05
CA PHE A 43 9.65 -11.25 -10.78
C PHE A 43 10.52 -11.63 -9.60
N ILE A 44 10.01 -12.44 -8.69
CA ILE A 44 10.65 -12.72 -7.41
C ILE A 44 10.80 -14.25 -7.25
N ASP A 45 12.03 -14.69 -7.36
CA ASP A 45 12.46 -16.06 -7.09
C ASP A 45 13.18 -16.13 -5.72
N ARG A 46 12.41 -15.87 -4.65
CA ARG A 46 12.90 -15.93 -3.28
C ARG A 46 11.88 -16.64 -2.39
N PRO A 47 12.16 -17.90 -2.00
CA PRO A 47 11.27 -18.63 -1.09
C PRO A 47 11.16 -17.91 0.26
N ASN A 48 9.99 -18.01 0.87
CA ASN A 48 9.66 -17.45 2.20
C ASN A 48 9.62 -15.91 2.30
N PHE A 49 9.88 -15.16 1.24
CA PHE A 49 9.69 -13.72 1.23
C PHE A 49 8.24 -13.38 0.90
N TYR A 50 7.56 -12.70 1.80
CA TYR A 50 6.15 -12.29 1.67
C TYR A 50 5.99 -10.78 1.71
N PRO A 51 5.02 -10.20 0.98
CA PRO A 51 4.78 -8.77 0.98
C PRO A 51 4.44 -8.22 2.37
N ALA A 52 5.14 -7.19 2.79
CA ALA A 52 4.79 -6.37 3.94
C ALA A 52 3.80 -5.27 3.51
N GLY A 53 2.54 -5.63 3.45
CA GLY A 53 1.46 -4.81 2.89
C GLY A 53 1.20 -5.10 1.41
N ARG A 54 0.29 -4.33 0.83
CA ARG A 54 -0.16 -4.56 -0.55
C ARG A 54 -0.15 -3.27 -1.37
N LEU A 55 -0.04 -3.45 -2.68
CA LEU A 55 -0.43 -2.50 -3.71
C LEU A 55 -1.58 -3.08 -4.51
N ASP A 56 -2.47 -2.23 -4.99
CA ASP A 56 -3.54 -2.64 -5.90
C ASP A 56 -2.95 -3.14 -7.23
N PHE A 57 -3.72 -3.94 -7.97
CA PHE A 57 -3.38 -4.45 -9.30
C PHE A 57 -2.99 -3.32 -10.27
N LEU A 58 -3.73 -2.21 -10.23
CA LEU A 58 -3.53 -1.02 -11.05
C LEU A 58 -2.61 0.04 -10.42
N SER A 59 -1.82 -0.32 -9.41
CA SER A 59 -0.84 0.58 -8.78
C SER A 59 0.56 0.03 -8.96
N GLU A 60 1.52 0.93 -9.09
CA GLU A 60 2.93 0.65 -9.35
C GLU A 60 3.80 1.02 -8.14
N GLY A 61 5.05 0.60 -8.18
CA GLY A 61 6.09 1.14 -7.30
C GLY A 61 6.45 0.26 -6.13
N LEU A 62 7.00 0.87 -5.11
CA LEU A 62 7.69 0.22 -4.01
C LEU A 62 6.80 -0.75 -3.25
N LEU A 63 7.18 -2.00 -3.26
CA LEU A 63 6.67 -3.07 -2.41
C LEU A 63 7.84 -3.63 -1.60
N ILE A 64 7.61 -3.81 -0.31
CA ILE A 64 8.60 -4.43 0.57
C ILE A 64 8.19 -5.87 0.81
N LEU A 65 9.13 -6.81 0.67
CA LEU A 65 8.94 -8.21 1.04
C LEU A 65 9.98 -8.58 2.10
N THR A 66 9.63 -9.51 2.97
CA THR A 66 10.52 -10.03 4.02
C THR A 66 10.11 -11.46 4.39
N ASP A 67 11.06 -12.23 4.87
CA ASP A 67 10.86 -13.54 5.50
C ASP A 67 10.58 -13.43 7.00
N ASN A 68 10.70 -12.23 7.57
CA ASN A 68 10.54 -11.98 9.00
C ASN A 68 9.13 -11.44 9.32
N GLY A 69 8.30 -12.26 9.98
CA GLY A 69 6.92 -11.92 10.33
C GLY A 69 6.80 -10.74 11.31
N GLU A 70 7.77 -10.53 12.22
CA GLU A 70 7.77 -9.39 13.12
C GLU A 70 8.01 -8.08 12.36
N LEU A 71 8.97 -8.09 11.43
CA LEU A 71 9.23 -6.93 10.57
C LEU A 71 8.04 -6.65 9.65
N GLN A 72 7.44 -7.70 9.06
CA GLN A 72 6.22 -7.59 8.26
C GLN A 72 5.10 -6.90 9.05
N ALA A 73 4.85 -7.36 10.28
CA ALA A 73 3.86 -6.76 11.17
C ALA A 73 4.16 -5.29 11.46
N ARG A 74 5.40 -4.93 11.80
CA ARG A 74 5.81 -3.55 12.07
C ARG A 74 5.61 -2.61 10.88
N ILE A 75 5.89 -3.07 9.66
CA ILE A 75 5.70 -2.28 8.43
C ILE A 75 4.20 -2.07 8.13
N THR A 76 3.36 -3.07 8.45
CA THR A 76 1.94 -3.07 8.10
C THR A 76 1.02 -2.55 9.21
N GLU A 77 1.48 -2.57 10.47
CA GLU A 77 0.66 -2.28 11.64
C GLU A 77 0.09 -0.85 11.60
N PRO A 78 -1.22 -0.70 11.72
CA PRO A 78 -1.87 0.61 11.71
C PRO A 78 -1.38 1.54 12.83
N GLY A 79 -0.92 0.99 13.95
CA GLY A 79 -0.38 1.71 15.11
C GLY A 79 0.97 2.36 14.86
N GLN A 80 1.82 1.79 14.02
CA GLN A 80 3.16 2.30 13.68
C GLN A 80 3.10 3.47 12.69
N LYS A 81 1.99 3.66 11.98
CA LYS A 81 1.68 4.79 11.07
C LYS A 81 2.82 5.16 10.14
N MET A 82 3.55 4.17 9.63
CA MET A 82 4.64 4.41 8.69
C MET A 82 4.11 5.14 7.46
N GLU A 83 4.68 6.31 7.20
CA GLU A 83 4.27 7.17 6.09
C GLU A 83 4.59 6.51 4.75
N LYS A 84 3.68 6.67 3.80
CA LYS A 84 3.81 6.19 2.42
C LYS A 84 3.60 7.35 1.49
N SER A 85 4.56 7.56 0.59
CA SER A 85 4.53 8.67 -0.37
C SER A 85 4.35 8.14 -1.79
N TYR A 86 3.57 8.87 -2.56
CA TYR A 86 3.13 8.46 -3.88
C TYR A 86 3.28 9.60 -4.89
N TRP A 87 3.77 9.28 -6.07
CA TRP A 87 3.59 10.10 -7.26
C TRP A 87 2.25 9.73 -7.89
N VAL A 88 1.42 10.72 -8.10
CA VAL A 88 0.04 10.55 -8.56
C VAL A 88 -0.20 11.42 -9.77
N GLN A 89 -0.39 10.83 -10.94
CA GLN A 89 -0.89 11.53 -12.11
C GLN A 89 -2.41 11.56 -12.03
N VAL A 90 -2.98 12.75 -12.09
CA VAL A 90 -4.43 12.96 -11.97
C VAL A 90 -4.96 13.69 -13.19
N GLU A 91 -6.23 13.49 -13.49
CA GLU A 91 -6.95 14.20 -14.54
C GLU A 91 -7.20 15.64 -14.12
N GLY A 92 -6.95 16.59 -15.01
CA GLY A 92 -7.08 18.03 -14.77
C GLY A 92 -5.93 18.60 -13.93
N ALA A 93 -6.07 19.87 -13.56
CA ALA A 93 -5.14 20.62 -12.72
C ALA A 93 -5.78 20.94 -11.37
N PRO A 94 -5.44 20.24 -10.29
CA PRO A 94 -5.98 20.49 -8.96
C PRO A 94 -5.68 21.92 -8.48
N SER A 95 -6.72 22.59 -8.00
CA SER A 95 -6.57 23.90 -7.39
C SER A 95 -5.93 23.82 -6.00
N GLU A 96 -5.39 24.92 -5.50
CA GLU A 96 -4.90 24.99 -4.12
C GLU A 96 -6.00 24.65 -3.09
N ALA A 97 -7.25 25.01 -3.38
CA ALA A 97 -8.38 24.63 -2.53
C ALA A 97 -8.57 23.11 -2.44
N ALA A 98 -8.39 22.37 -3.53
CA ALA A 98 -8.42 20.90 -3.54
C ALA A 98 -7.25 20.31 -2.72
N LEU A 99 -6.04 20.88 -2.85
CA LEU A 99 -4.89 20.46 -2.06
C LEU A 99 -5.07 20.71 -0.57
N ILE A 100 -5.65 21.84 -0.19
CA ILE A 100 -5.98 22.16 1.20
C ILE A 100 -6.97 21.15 1.78
N GLN A 101 -7.97 20.72 1.02
CA GLN A 101 -8.90 19.67 1.46
C GLN A 101 -8.17 18.35 1.72
N LEU A 102 -7.30 17.93 0.81
CA LEU A 102 -6.49 16.70 0.99
C LEU A 102 -5.60 16.79 2.23
N ARG A 103 -4.98 17.96 2.46
CA ARG A 103 -4.10 18.19 3.63
C ARG A 103 -4.86 18.16 4.96
N LYS A 104 -6.10 18.61 4.98
CA LYS A 104 -6.98 18.57 6.17
C LYS A 104 -7.60 17.18 6.40
N GLY A 105 -7.67 16.37 5.37
CA GLY A 105 -8.42 15.13 5.31
C GLY A 105 -9.79 15.33 4.67
N VAL A 106 -10.25 14.29 3.97
CA VAL A 106 -11.52 14.27 3.24
C VAL A 106 -12.45 13.18 3.78
N ILE A 107 -13.75 13.40 3.67
CA ILE A 107 -14.76 12.42 4.08
C ILE A 107 -14.91 11.39 2.94
N LEU A 108 -14.69 10.13 3.27
CA LEU A 108 -14.94 9.00 2.39
C LEU A 108 -16.05 8.11 2.98
N ASN A 109 -16.56 7.15 2.22
CA ASN A 109 -17.64 6.24 2.67
C ASN A 109 -17.30 5.50 3.97
N ASP A 110 -16.00 5.29 4.26
CA ASP A 110 -15.49 4.63 5.47
C ASP A 110 -14.93 5.63 6.48
N GLY A 111 -15.40 6.88 6.44
CA GLY A 111 -15.12 7.95 7.38
C GLY A 111 -14.01 8.91 6.95
N LEU A 112 -13.76 9.91 7.80
CA LEU A 112 -12.75 10.95 7.59
C LEU A 112 -11.36 10.30 7.47
N THR A 113 -10.57 10.79 6.50
CA THR A 113 -9.16 10.42 6.38
C THR A 113 -8.31 11.20 7.36
N LEU A 114 -7.15 10.65 7.74
CA LEU A 114 -6.13 11.46 8.40
C LEU A 114 -5.61 12.54 7.44
N PRO A 115 -5.08 13.66 7.99
CA PRO A 115 -4.37 14.65 7.21
C PRO A 115 -3.28 14.04 6.33
N ALA A 116 -3.16 14.54 5.10
CA ALA A 116 -2.13 14.15 4.15
C ALA A 116 -1.15 15.30 3.90
N ARG A 117 0.04 15.00 3.38
CA ARG A 117 0.84 16.00 2.67
C ARG A 117 0.51 15.88 1.19
N ALA A 118 0.25 16.99 0.53
CA ALA A 118 -0.06 17.02 -0.90
C ALA A 118 0.52 18.28 -1.52
N GLU A 119 1.22 18.12 -2.64
CA GLU A 119 1.85 19.21 -3.39
C GLU A 119 1.87 18.89 -4.88
N ILE A 120 1.74 19.89 -5.71
CA ILE A 120 1.94 19.76 -7.16
C ILE A 120 3.44 19.60 -7.40
N ILE A 121 3.79 18.69 -8.30
CA ILE A 121 5.16 18.46 -8.74
C ILE A 121 5.21 18.41 -10.26
N GLU A 122 6.38 18.55 -10.82
CA GLU A 122 6.67 18.17 -12.20
C GLU A 122 6.68 16.63 -12.34
N GLU A 123 6.63 16.15 -13.58
CA GLU A 123 6.78 14.72 -13.83
C GLU A 123 8.13 14.22 -13.28
N PRO A 124 8.14 13.14 -12.47
CA PRO A 124 9.39 12.63 -11.91
C PRO A 124 10.39 12.21 -12.98
N ASN A 125 11.63 12.70 -12.91
CA ASN A 125 12.69 12.44 -13.89
C ASN A 125 13.07 10.95 -14.04
N THR A 126 12.79 10.15 -13.00
CA THR A 126 13.08 8.71 -12.96
C THR A 126 11.89 7.87 -13.38
N LEU A 127 10.87 8.48 -13.98
CA LEU A 127 9.66 7.79 -14.36
C LEU A 127 9.89 6.86 -15.55
N TRP A 128 9.46 5.62 -15.42
CA TRP A 128 9.49 4.62 -16.50
C TRP A 128 8.22 4.64 -17.33
N ALA A 129 8.32 4.18 -18.59
CA ALA A 129 7.17 3.99 -19.46
C ALA A 129 6.24 2.91 -18.89
N ARG A 130 4.94 3.23 -18.74
CA ARG A 130 3.95 2.25 -18.28
C ARG A 130 3.43 1.43 -19.47
N GLN A 131 3.25 0.13 -19.25
CA GLN A 131 2.60 -0.79 -20.19
C GLN A 131 1.33 -1.40 -19.57
N PRO A 132 0.15 -1.26 -20.21
CA PRO A 132 -0.18 -0.34 -21.31
C PRO A 132 -0.06 1.12 -20.90
N PRO A 133 0.16 2.06 -21.82
CA PRO A 133 0.30 3.49 -21.53
C PRO A 133 -0.98 4.08 -20.91
N VAL A 134 -0.87 5.26 -20.32
CA VAL A 134 -2.05 6.05 -19.94
C VAL A 134 -2.72 6.53 -21.23
N ILE A 135 -4.06 6.54 -21.25
CA ILE A 135 -4.83 6.96 -22.45
C ILE A 135 -4.52 8.43 -22.77
N ASP A 136 -4.04 8.68 -23.99
CA ASP A 136 -3.47 9.95 -24.43
C ASP A 136 -4.33 11.19 -24.18
N HIS A 137 -5.63 11.14 -24.49
CA HIS A 137 -6.51 12.30 -24.31
C HIS A 137 -6.70 12.70 -22.83
N ARG A 138 -6.52 11.77 -21.89
CA ARG A 138 -6.53 12.07 -20.44
C ARG A 138 -5.18 12.57 -19.96
N GLN A 139 -4.10 12.10 -20.58
CA GLN A 139 -2.76 12.49 -20.21
C GLN A 139 -2.45 13.94 -20.61
N GLN A 140 -2.96 14.41 -21.74
CA GLN A 140 -2.76 15.79 -22.23
C GLN A 140 -3.25 16.86 -21.26
N ASN A 141 -4.27 16.56 -20.46
CA ASN A 141 -4.76 17.45 -19.41
C ASN A 141 -4.63 16.78 -18.07
N SER A 142 -3.40 16.57 -17.63
CA SER A 142 -3.10 15.92 -16.36
C SER A 142 -2.02 16.66 -15.59
N GLN A 143 -2.01 16.45 -14.28
CA GLN A 143 -1.04 17.05 -13.36
C GLN A 143 -0.44 15.96 -12.47
N TRP A 144 0.84 16.09 -12.15
CA TRP A 144 1.50 15.26 -11.15
C TRP A 144 1.42 15.88 -9.75
N ILE A 145 1.15 15.03 -8.77
CA ILE A 145 1.08 15.38 -7.34
C ILE A 145 1.95 14.41 -6.56
N ASN A 146 2.69 14.92 -5.60
CA ASN A 146 3.29 14.12 -4.54
C ASN A 146 2.33 14.12 -3.33
N ILE A 147 1.81 12.93 -2.94
CA ILE A 147 0.93 12.79 -1.79
C ILE A 147 1.49 11.79 -0.78
N SER A 148 1.53 12.17 0.50
CA SER A 148 2.00 11.30 1.57
C SER A 148 0.91 11.09 2.62
N ILE A 149 0.69 9.83 2.99
CA ILE A 149 -0.34 9.43 3.95
C ILE A 149 0.22 8.48 5.00
N LYS A 150 -0.34 8.52 6.20
CA LYS A 150 -0.02 7.61 7.31
C LYS A 150 -1.06 6.49 7.49
N GLN A 151 -2.04 6.42 6.62
CA GLN A 151 -3.07 5.38 6.56
C GLN A 151 -2.85 4.45 5.36
N GLY A 152 -3.63 3.37 5.30
CA GLY A 152 -3.61 2.41 4.20
C GLY A 152 -4.99 1.79 3.98
N LYS A 153 -6.07 2.60 3.97
CA LYS A 153 -7.42 2.13 3.64
C LYS A 153 -7.48 1.65 2.19
N ASN A 154 -8.42 0.78 1.88
CA ASN A 154 -8.61 0.27 0.53
C ASN A 154 -8.74 1.41 -0.48
N ARG A 155 -7.89 1.41 -1.51
CA ARG A 155 -7.85 2.40 -2.62
C ARG A 155 -7.93 3.86 -2.14
N GLN A 156 -7.33 4.17 -0.99
CA GLN A 156 -7.53 5.44 -0.29
C GLN A 156 -7.18 6.64 -1.16
N ILE A 157 -5.98 6.70 -1.75
CA ILE A 157 -5.56 7.85 -2.57
C ILE A 157 -6.48 8.05 -3.78
N ARG A 158 -6.88 6.96 -4.46
CA ARG A 158 -7.81 7.06 -5.60
C ARG A 158 -9.16 7.64 -5.20
N ARG A 159 -9.67 7.28 -4.02
CA ARG A 159 -10.92 7.83 -3.49
C ARG A 159 -10.77 9.27 -3.01
N MET A 160 -9.64 9.61 -2.36
CA MET A 160 -9.34 10.97 -1.94
C MET A 160 -9.26 11.93 -3.14
N MET A 161 -8.53 11.53 -4.19
CA MET A 161 -8.41 12.36 -5.40
C MET A 161 -9.74 12.50 -6.13
N ALA A 162 -10.53 11.42 -6.24
CA ALA A 162 -11.87 11.48 -6.83
C ALA A 162 -12.82 12.39 -6.04
N SER A 163 -12.73 12.42 -4.70
CA SER A 163 -13.60 13.26 -3.86
C SER A 163 -13.33 14.77 -4.03
N VAL A 164 -12.15 15.14 -4.53
CA VAL A 164 -11.82 16.54 -4.87
C VAL A 164 -11.90 16.83 -6.37
N GLY A 165 -12.47 15.90 -7.16
CA GLY A 165 -12.75 16.10 -8.60
C GLY A 165 -11.61 15.73 -9.55
N HIS A 166 -10.54 15.08 -9.07
CA HIS A 166 -9.35 14.73 -9.86
C HIS A 166 -9.07 13.23 -9.87
N PRO A 167 -9.72 12.41 -10.74
CA PRO A 167 -9.49 10.99 -10.82
C PRO A 167 -8.03 10.64 -11.12
N VAL A 168 -7.55 9.55 -10.49
CA VAL A 168 -6.17 9.08 -10.64
C VAL A 168 -6.00 8.29 -11.94
N LEU A 169 -5.10 8.75 -12.80
CA LEU A 169 -4.66 8.10 -14.02
C LEU A 169 -3.52 7.11 -13.77
N ARG A 170 -2.52 7.52 -12.97
CA ARG A 170 -1.37 6.70 -12.61
C ARG A 170 -1.04 6.87 -11.13
N LEU A 171 -0.67 5.78 -10.45
CA LEU A 171 -0.39 5.79 -9.01
C LEU A 171 0.86 4.95 -8.75
N ILE A 172 1.92 5.59 -8.27
CA ILE A 172 3.22 5.00 -8.02
C ILE A 172 3.61 5.25 -6.57
N ARG A 173 3.75 4.21 -5.77
CA ARG A 173 4.33 4.37 -4.43
C ARG A 173 5.84 4.43 -4.54
N HIS A 174 6.42 5.60 -4.30
CA HIS A 174 7.86 5.79 -4.41
C HIS A 174 8.60 5.67 -3.08
N GLN A 175 7.88 5.73 -1.93
CA GLN A 175 8.51 5.67 -0.61
C GLN A 175 7.61 5.01 0.44
N ILE A 176 8.21 4.25 1.34
CA ILE A 176 7.61 3.70 2.58
C ILE A 176 8.59 3.98 3.73
N GLY A 177 8.25 4.91 4.63
CA GLY A 177 9.15 5.32 5.71
C GLY A 177 10.53 5.73 5.17
N PRO A 178 11.63 5.07 5.60
CA PRO A 178 12.98 5.39 5.13
C PRO A 178 13.31 4.80 3.74
N TRP A 179 12.55 3.83 3.24
CA TRP A 179 12.85 3.13 2.00
C TRP A 179 12.22 3.82 0.79
N LYS A 180 13.03 4.00 -0.26
CA LYS A 180 12.65 4.65 -1.51
C LYS A 180 12.90 3.73 -2.70
N LEU A 181 12.29 4.04 -3.83
CA LEU A 181 12.58 3.37 -5.10
C LEU A 181 13.99 3.67 -5.59
N ASP A 182 14.46 4.90 -5.39
CA ASP A 182 15.72 5.42 -5.93
C ASP A 182 15.86 5.09 -7.44
N ASP A 183 16.88 4.33 -7.82
CA ASP A 183 17.22 3.88 -9.17
C ASP A 183 16.59 2.51 -9.54
N LEU A 184 15.70 1.96 -8.73
CA LEU A 184 15.11 0.64 -8.97
C LEU A 184 14.09 0.69 -10.10
N HIS A 185 14.40 0.08 -11.25
CA HIS A 185 13.51 0.05 -12.41
C HIS A 185 12.28 -0.85 -12.20
N SER A 186 11.25 -0.64 -13.01
CA SER A 186 10.01 -1.44 -12.94
C SER A 186 10.29 -2.93 -13.15
N GLY A 187 9.83 -3.76 -12.23
CA GLY A 187 10.08 -5.20 -12.22
C GLY A 187 11.37 -5.63 -11.54
N GLU A 188 12.22 -4.69 -11.15
CA GLU A 188 13.47 -4.99 -10.46
C GLU A 188 13.30 -5.07 -8.94
N SER A 189 14.24 -5.78 -8.31
CA SER A 189 14.30 -5.92 -6.86
C SER A 189 15.71 -5.77 -6.32
N ARG A 190 15.83 -5.29 -5.07
CA ARG A 190 17.11 -5.12 -4.36
C ARG A 190 17.00 -5.54 -2.91
N MET A 191 17.97 -6.34 -2.43
CA MET A 191 18.07 -6.70 -1.02
C MET A 191 18.68 -5.55 -0.21
N VAL A 192 18.10 -5.31 0.97
CA VAL A 192 18.58 -4.31 1.92
C VAL A 192 18.63 -4.91 3.32
N LYS A 193 19.76 -4.70 4.01
CA LYS A 193 19.90 -5.08 5.43
C LYS A 193 19.22 -4.04 6.31
N VAL A 194 18.45 -4.49 7.29
CA VAL A 194 17.71 -3.64 8.24
C VAL A 194 18.08 -4.00 9.66
N ASN A 195 18.40 -2.99 10.45
CA ASN A 195 18.55 -3.13 11.89
C ASN A 195 17.21 -2.75 12.54
N LEU A 196 16.54 -3.71 13.18
CA LEU A 196 15.38 -3.37 14.00
C LEU A 196 15.87 -2.80 15.33
N PRO A 197 15.41 -1.62 15.75
CA PRO A 197 15.57 -1.20 17.13
C PRO A 197 14.94 -2.27 18.04
N ALA A 198 15.61 -2.57 19.16
CA ALA A 198 15.06 -3.49 20.14
C ALA A 198 13.61 -3.09 20.48
N ALA A 199 12.71 -4.07 20.46
CA ALA A 199 11.32 -3.82 20.80
C ALA A 199 11.26 -3.20 22.19
N ALA A 200 10.62 -2.04 22.32
CA ALA A 200 10.34 -1.48 23.65
C ALA A 200 9.56 -2.54 24.43
N LYS A 201 10.13 -3.01 25.55
CA LYS A 201 9.49 -4.02 26.41
C LYS A 201 8.10 -3.48 26.76
N LYS A 202 7.04 -4.21 26.36
CA LYS A 202 5.68 -3.89 26.80
C LYS A 202 5.69 -3.84 28.34
N PRO A 203 5.16 -2.78 28.97
CA PRO A 203 5.08 -2.75 30.41
C PRO A 203 4.30 -3.98 30.90
N ASN A 204 4.93 -4.71 31.80
CA ASN A 204 4.37 -5.92 32.38
C ASN A 204 3.13 -5.53 33.18
N THR A 205 1.93 -5.63 32.60
CA THR A 205 0.68 -5.41 33.31
C THR A 205 0.50 -6.60 34.27
N ARG A 206 1.08 -6.46 35.48
CA ARG A 206 0.79 -7.37 36.58
C ARG A 206 -0.73 -7.43 36.75
N HIS A 207 -1.29 -8.59 36.52
CA HIS A 207 -2.66 -8.90 36.90
C HIS A 207 -2.89 -8.48 38.35
N LYS A 208 -3.65 -7.42 38.56
CA LYS A 208 -4.22 -7.13 39.89
C LYS A 208 -5.13 -8.32 40.25
N GLN A 209 -4.66 -9.15 41.17
CA GLN A 209 -5.48 -10.18 41.79
C GLN A 209 -6.77 -9.54 42.35
N ARG A 210 -7.91 -10.02 41.91
CA ARG A 210 -9.20 -9.63 42.47
C ARG A 210 -9.24 -10.02 43.96
N PRO A 211 -9.64 -9.12 44.87
CA PRO A 211 -9.83 -9.49 46.28
C PRO A 211 -10.94 -10.51 46.43
N ALA A 212 -10.67 -11.54 47.24
CA ALA A 212 -11.60 -12.61 47.54
C ALA A 212 -12.91 -12.05 48.17
N LYS A 213 -14.05 -12.48 47.64
CA LYS A 213 -15.38 -12.16 48.21
C LYS A 213 -15.54 -12.84 49.58
N PHE A 214 -15.58 -12.06 50.64
CA PHE A 214 -16.00 -12.53 51.96
C PHE A 214 -17.44 -13.01 51.91
N LYS A 215 -17.67 -14.30 52.15
CA LYS A 215 -19.01 -14.87 52.40
C LYS A 215 -19.47 -14.42 53.81
N LYS A 216 -20.49 -13.56 53.86
CA LYS A 216 -21.24 -13.34 55.12
C LYS A 216 -21.98 -14.61 55.49
N LYS A 217 -21.64 -15.21 56.65
CA LYS A 217 -22.45 -16.24 57.28
C LYS A 217 -23.71 -15.58 57.82
N ALA A 218 -24.89 -16.08 57.43
CA ALA A 218 -26.14 -15.80 58.10
C ALA A 218 -26.11 -16.51 59.48
N LYS A 219 -26.45 -15.80 60.53
CA LYS A 219 -26.86 -16.37 61.81
C LYS A 219 -28.37 -16.23 61.92
N LEU A 220 -28.96 -17.31 62.36
CA LEU A 220 -30.33 -17.52 62.86
C LEU A 220 -30.97 -16.33 63.58
#